data_d1df43a80f7cff04b6f2c235880d0138
#
_entry.id   d1df43a80f7cff04b6f2c235880d0138
#
_cell.length_a   1.000
_cell.length_b   1.000
_cell.length_c   1.000
_cell.angle_alpha   90.00
_cell.angle_beta   90.00
_cell.angle_gamma   90.00
#
_symmetry.space_group_name_H-M   'P 1'
#
loop_
_entity.id
_entity.type
_entity.pdbx_description
1 polymer ?
#
loop_
_entity_poly.entity_id
_entity_poly.type
_entity_poly.pdbx_seq_one_letter_code
_entity_poly.pdbx_strand_id
1 'polypeptide(L)'
;ARLFTPADGDRWDQAVGRFRDDPRRTPDRNLAAVMEYVEPGDTVVDVGGGAGRMALPMALKCSDVVNVDPSAAMCAEFDAIARDAGIANARAVRSPWMEADGIEGDVVLAFNVAYFVAGIVPFVEKLAKAARRRVIVNGWSVPPPNQDAALFEVALGEPLALLPGPMELVPVLWEMGILPDVRVLDGRFALHPPPPTSRETALETALLALRRYDRLSPESFARARESIENGLDRLFRIEGEAWVPTWRPAAREFLI
;
A
#
# COMPACT_ATOMS: atom_id res chain seq x y z
N ALA A 1 -8.67 -5.29 18.21
CA ALA A 1 -7.37 -4.61 18.38
C ALA A 1 -7.15 -3.60 17.25
N ARG A 2 -6.75 -2.36 17.56
CA ARG A 2 -6.40 -1.38 16.54
C ARG A 2 -4.94 -1.61 16.13
N LEU A 3 -4.68 -2.27 15.02
CA LEU A 3 -3.33 -2.46 14.48
C LEU A 3 -2.64 -1.16 14.05
N PHE A 4 -3.40 -0.08 13.90
CA PHE A 4 -2.96 1.19 13.36
C PHE A 4 -3.27 2.35 14.32
N THR A 5 -2.81 2.27 15.56
CA THR A 5 -2.64 3.47 16.38
C THR A 5 -1.37 4.18 15.88
N PRO A 6 -1.36 5.52 15.70
CA PRO A 6 -0.12 6.24 15.43
C PRO A 6 0.88 5.89 16.53
N ALA A 7 1.99 5.26 16.20
CA ALA A 7 3.11 5.12 17.10
C ALA A 7 3.83 6.47 17.14
N ASP A 8 4.33 6.86 18.30
CA ASP A 8 5.26 7.98 18.40
C ASP A 8 6.49 7.64 17.54
N GLY A 9 6.71 8.42 16.47
CA GLY A 9 7.83 8.24 15.54
C GLY A 9 7.42 7.92 14.09
N ASP A 10 8.42 7.91 13.21
CA ASP A 10 8.26 7.54 11.81
C ASP A 10 8.17 6.01 11.67
N ARG A 11 6.95 5.51 11.56
CA ARG A 11 6.69 4.05 11.48
C ARG A 11 7.29 3.38 10.23
N TRP A 12 7.67 4.15 9.23
CA TRP A 12 8.21 3.66 7.98
C TRP A 12 9.73 3.55 7.99
N ASP A 13 10.40 4.15 8.99
CA ASP A 13 11.86 4.19 9.11
C ASP A 13 12.51 2.80 8.98
N GLN A 14 11.98 1.80 9.69
CA GLN A 14 12.49 0.42 9.62
C GLN A 14 12.10 -0.33 8.33
N ALA A 15 11.16 0.19 7.56
CA ALA A 15 10.62 -0.46 6.38
C ALA A 15 11.11 0.14 5.06
N VAL A 16 11.79 1.27 5.09
CA VAL A 16 12.21 2.06 3.91
C VAL A 16 12.88 1.21 2.84
N GLY A 17 13.82 0.35 3.21
CA GLY A 17 14.55 -0.50 2.27
C GLY A 17 13.67 -1.47 1.47
N ARG A 18 12.44 -1.76 1.93
CA ARG A 18 11.47 -2.61 1.21
C ARG A 18 10.77 -1.88 0.07
N PHE A 19 10.85 -0.56 0.07
CA PHE A 19 10.20 0.31 -0.92
C PHE A 19 11.18 0.88 -1.94
N ARG A 20 12.48 0.55 -1.81
CA ARG A 20 13.50 0.89 -2.79
C ARG A 20 13.30 0.05 -4.05
N ASP A 21 13.21 0.71 -5.19
CA ASP A 21 13.04 0.07 -6.50
C ASP A 21 13.80 0.86 -7.57
N ASP A 22 14.22 0.22 -8.67
CA ASP A 22 14.87 0.91 -9.78
C ASP A 22 13.83 1.70 -10.59
N PRO A 23 13.97 3.02 -10.72
CA PRO A 23 13.06 3.82 -11.55
C PRO A 23 13.03 3.39 -13.02
N ARG A 24 14.09 2.74 -13.51
CA ARG A 24 14.21 2.26 -14.91
C ARG A 24 13.79 0.80 -15.08
N ARG A 25 13.25 0.16 -14.03
CA ARG A 25 12.73 -1.19 -14.14
C ARG A 25 11.64 -1.30 -15.20
N THR A 26 11.43 -2.48 -15.74
CA THR A 26 10.23 -2.75 -16.55
C THR A 26 8.99 -2.42 -15.74
N PRO A 27 8.08 -1.57 -16.23
CA PRO A 27 6.86 -1.23 -15.52
C PRO A 27 6.08 -2.48 -15.15
N ASP A 28 5.78 -2.60 -13.86
CA ASP A 28 4.77 -3.55 -13.43
C ASP A 28 3.39 -3.09 -13.93
N ARG A 29 2.42 -3.96 -13.82
CA ARG A 29 1.07 -3.73 -14.34
C ARG A 29 0.42 -2.44 -13.83
N ASN A 30 0.65 -2.09 -12.57
CA ASN A 30 0.07 -0.91 -11.96
C ASN A 30 0.72 0.36 -12.52
N LEU A 31 2.04 0.37 -12.54
CA LEU A 31 2.81 1.46 -13.13
C LEU A 31 2.44 1.62 -14.61
N ALA A 32 2.37 0.54 -15.39
CA ALA A 32 1.99 0.57 -16.78
C ALA A 32 0.59 1.16 -16.98
N ALA A 33 -0.39 0.73 -16.18
CA ALA A 33 -1.76 1.23 -16.25
C ALA A 33 -1.87 2.74 -15.94
N VAL A 34 -1.10 3.24 -14.95
CA VAL A 34 -1.11 4.66 -14.61
C VAL A 34 -0.36 5.49 -15.63
N MET A 35 0.75 4.96 -16.16
CA MET A 35 1.51 5.65 -17.21
C MET A 35 0.70 5.89 -18.49
N GLU A 36 -0.39 5.16 -18.74
CA GLU A 36 -1.32 5.44 -19.85
C GLU A 36 -1.94 6.84 -19.75
N TYR A 37 -2.09 7.37 -18.51
CA TYR A 37 -2.72 8.66 -18.23
C TYR A 37 -1.74 9.81 -18.03
N VAL A 38 -0.44 9.57 -18.11
CA VAL A 38 0.61 10.57 -17.92
C VAL A 38 1.18 11.00 -19.27
N GLU A 39 1.20 12.30 -19.55
CA GLU A 39 1.74 12.90 -20.76
C GLU A 39 3.11 13.53 -20.52
N PRO A 40 3.95 13.73 -21.57
CA PRO A 40 5.30 14.28 -21.39
C PRO A 40 5.36 15.68 -20.77
N GLY A 41 4.31 16.50 -20.97
CA GLY A 41 4.22 17.86 -20.42
C GLY A 41 3.64 17.94 -19.00
N ASP A 42 3.19 16.82 -18.44
CA ASP A 42 2.49 16.82 -17.15
C ASP A 42 3.40 17.12 -15.96
N THR A 43 2.82 17.75 -14.96
CA THR A 43 3.26 17.69 -13.57
C THR A 43 2.47 16.60 -12.87
N VAL A 44 3.15 15.63 -12.29
CA VAL A 44 2.55 14.54 -11.51
C VAL A 44 2.75 14.80 -10.02
N VAL A 45 1.67 14.71 -9.23
CA VAL A 45 1.71 14.77 -7.77
C VAL A 45 1.41 13.38 -7.22
N ASP A 46 2.32 12.81 -6.42
CA ASP A 46 2.14 11.50 -5.77
C ASP A 46 1.93 11.68 -4.26
N VAL A 47 0.70 11.49 -3.81
CA VAL A 47 0.29 11.70 -2.42
C VAL A 47 0.49 10.41 -1.62
N GLY A 48 1.38 10.48 -0.62
CA GLY A 48 1.84 9.31 0.14
C GLY A 48 2.72 8.39 -0.72
N GLY A 49 3.48 8.94 -1.66
CA GLY A 49 4.25 8.17 -2.64
C GLY A 49 5.51 7.49 -2.07
N GLY A 50 5.78 7.66 -0.76
CA GLY A 50 6.88 7.00 -0.06
C GLY A 50 8.23 7.23 -0.72
N ALA A 51 8.99 6.17 -0.96
CA ALA A 51 10.30 6.21 -1.61
C ALA A 51 10.23 6.39 -3.14
N GLY A 52 9.05 6.71 -3.71
CA GLY A 52 8.90 7.06 -5.11
C GLY A 52 8.74 5.88 -6.09
N ARG A 53 8.28 4.74 -5.61
CA ARG A 53 8.10 3.55 -6.46
C ARG A 53 7.24 3.80 -7.70
N MET A 54 6.20 4.65 -7.58
CA MET A 54 5.36 5.09 -8.70
C MET A 54 5.90 6.38 -9.34
N ALA A 55 6.23 7.37 -8.52
CA ALA A 55 6.60 8.71 -8.94
C ALA A 55 7.90 8.77 -9.76
N LEU A 56 8.97 8.11 -9.32
CA LEU A 56 10.28 8.22 -9.99
C LEU A 56 10.30 7.61 -11.40
N PRO A 57 9.68 6.47 -11.71
CA PRO A 57 9.52 6.03 -13.09
C PRO A 57 8.72 7.00 -13.96
N MET A 58 7.71 7.68 -13.39
CA MET A 58 6.95 8.70 -14.12
C MET A 58 7.77 9.94 -14.44
N ALA A 59 8.70 10.31 -13.57
CA ALA A 59 9.64 11.43 -13.83
C ALA A 59 10.51 11.20 -15.08
N LEU A 60 10.69 9.96 -15.51
CA LEU A 60 11.37 9.64 -16.79
C LEU A 60 10.50 9.94 -18.02
N LYS A 61 9.20 10.18 -17.83
CA LYS A 61 8.23 10.40 -18.92
C LYS A 61 7.64 11.81 -18.91
N CYS A 62 7.38 12.38 -17.73
CA CYS A 62 6.68 13.66 -17.58
C CYS A 62 7.64 14.83 -17.30
N SER A 63 7.07 16.03 -17.24
CA SER A 63 7.84 17.28 -17.05
C SER A 63 8.34 17.46 -15.62
N ASP A 64 7.51 17.18 -14.62
CA ASP A 64 7.84 17.37 -13.20
C ASP A 64 7.09 16.38 -12.31
N VAL A 65 7.71 16.01 -11.18
CA VAL A 65 7.11 15.12 -10.16
C VAL A 65 7.25 15.73 -8.78
N VAL A 66 6.14 15.78 -8.05
CA VAL A 66 6.08 16.19 -6.65
C VAL A 66 5.59 15.03 -5.80
N ASN A 67 6.46 14.43 -5.01
CA ASN A 67 6.10 13.42 -4.02
C ASN A 67 5.77 14.08 -2.69
N VAL A 68 4.59 13.85 -2.12
CA VAL A 68 4.17 14.39 -0.82
C VAL A 68 4.02 13.25 0.16
N ASP A 69 4.91 13.18 1.14
CA ASP A 69 4.89 12.11 2.15
C ASP A 69 5.24 12.65 3.55
N PRO A 70 4.52 12.25 4.62
CA PRO A 70 4.84 12.71 5.98
C PRO A 70 6.10 12.07 6.57
N SER A 71 6.56 10.94 6.05
CA SER A 71 7.72 10.20 6.54
C SER A 71 9.02 10.85 6.11
N ALA A 72 9.85 11.23 7.09
CA ALA A 72 11.18 11.78 6.82
C ALA A 72 12.08 10.74 6.14
N ALA A 73 12.00 9.48 6.57
CA ALA A 73 12.80 8.40 6.03
C ALA A 73 12.43 8.10 4.58
N MET A 74 11.13 8.09 4.25
CA MET A 74 10.66 7.90 2.87
C MET A 74 11.07 9.05 1.95
N CYS A 75 10.94 10.30 2.37
CA CYS A 75 11.40 11.45 1.59
C CYS A 75 12.91 11.41 1.33
N ALA A 76 13.70 11.07 2.36
CA ALA A 76 15.16 10.95 2.21
C ALA A 76 15.55 9.84 1.22
N GLU A 77 14.85 8.71 1.26
CA GLU A 77 15.07 7.62 0.32
C GLU A 77 14.65 7.98 -1.11
N PHE A 78 13.51 8.70 -1.26
CA PHE A 78 13.09 9.24 -2.55
C PHE A 78 14.18 10.10 -3.18
N ASP A 79 14.73 11.06 -2.42
CA ASP A 79 15.78 11.95 -2.90
C ASP A 79 17.09 11.20 -3.22
N ALA A 80 17.41 10.15 -2.44
CA ALA A 80 18.56 9.30 -2.70
C ALA A 80 18.40 8.52 -4.01
N ILE A 81 17.26 7.87 -4.23
CA ILE A 81 16.99 7.12 -5.46
C ILE A 81 16.96 8.05 -6.67
N ALA A 82 16.32 9.23 -6.58
CA ALA A 82 16.29 10.22 -7.65
C ALA A 82 17.70 10.66 -8.05
N ARG A 83 18.54 10.97 -7.07
CA ARG A 83 19.95 11.35 -7.28
C ARG A 83 20.75 10.21 -7.93
N ASP A 84 20.67 8.99 -7.38
CA ASP A 84 21.39 7.82 -7.89
C ASP A 84 20.99 7.50 -9.34
N ALA A 85 19.72 7.74 -9.69
CA ALA A 85 19.17 7.53 -11.02
C ALA A 85 19.38 8.73 -11.98
N GLY A 86 19.93 9.88 -11.50
CA GLY A 86 20.09 11.09 -12.28
C GLY A 86 18.76 11.75 -12.69
N ILE A 87 17.71 11.60 -11.88
CA ILE A 87 16.40 12.21 -12.08
C ILE A 87 16.41 13.59 -11.42
N ALA A 88 16.38 14.66 -12.21
CA ALA A 88 16.47 16.04 -11.72
C ALA A 88 15.11 16.76 -11.65
N ASN A 89 14.07 16.20 -12.26
CA ASN A 89 12.71 16.75 -12.32
C ASN A 89 11.75 16.08 -11.32
N ALA A 90 12.26 15.61 -10.19
CA ALA A 90 11.46 15.03 -9.13
C ALA A 90 11.93 15.58 -7.78
N ARG A 91 10.99 15.91 -6.91
CA ARG A 91 11.25 16.40 -5.55
C ARG A 91 10.30 15.81 -4.52
N ALA A 92 10.78 15.61 -3.30
CA ALA A 92 9.94 15.24 -2.15
C ALA A 92 9.54 16.48 -1.35
N VAL A 93 8.30 16.48 -0.87
CA VAL A 93 7.75 17.44 0.09
C VAL A 93 7.35 16.68 1.34
N ARG A 94 8.07 16.87 2.43
CA ARG A 94 7.76 16.24 3.71
C ARG A 94 6.61 16.96 4.39
N SER A 95 5.39 16.44 4.20
CA SER A 95 4.17 16.96 4.83
C SER A 95 3.08 15.91 4.83
N PRO A 96 2.20 15.85 5.84
CA PRO A 96 0.90 15.24 5.67
C PRO A 96 0.15 15.92 4.53
N TRP A 97 -0.54 15.15 3.68
CA TRP A 97 -1.26 15.73 2.53
C TRP A 97 -2.21 16.85 2.93
N MET A 98 -2.95 16.67 4.03
CA MET A 98 -3.93 17.64 4.49
C MET A 98 -3.32 18.99 4.92
N GLU A 99 -2.02 19.00 5.23
CA GLU A 99 -1.25 20.19 5.66
C GLU A 99 -0.40 20.78 4.54
N ALA A 100 -0.21 20.05 3.44
CA ALA A 100 0.57 20.51 2.29
C ALA A 100 -0.23 21.54 1.48
N ASP A 101 0.29 22.75 1.34
CA ASP A 101 -0.35 23.83 0.60
C ASP A 101 0.39 24.17 -0.71
N GLY A 102 -0.35 24.72 -1.68
CA GLY A 102 0.20 25.20 -2.94
C GLY A 102 0.75 24.11 -3.85
N ILE A 103 0.31 22.86 -3.68
CA ILE A 103 0.72 21.73 -4.50
C ILE A 103 -0.40 21.40 -5.48
N GLU A 104 -0.09 21.52 -6.77
CA GLU A 104 -0.99 21.24 -7.89
C GLU A 104 -0.25 20.50 -8.98
N GLY A 105 -0.96 19.67 -9.73
CA GLY A 105 -0.44 18.94 -10.87
C GLY A 105 -1.51 18.61 -11.91
N ASP A 106 -1.08 18.14 -13.06
CA ASP A 106 -2.01 17.69 -14.10
C ASP A 106 -2.63 16.35 -13.73
N VAL A 107 -1.84 15.49 -13.11
CA VAL A 107 -2.26 14.19 -12.58
C VAL A 107 -1.89 14.10 -11.10
N VAL A 108 -2.86 13.78 -10.26
CA VAL A 108 -2.67 13.57 -8.82
C VAL A 108 -2.93 12.11 -8.50
N LEU A 109 -1.95 11.46 -7.87
CA LEU A 109 -1.99 10.03 -7.52
C LEU A 109 -2.16 9.85 -6.02
N ALA A 110 -2.85 8.77 -5.61
CA ALA A 110 -2.88 8.28 -4.23
C ALA A 110 -2.85 6.74 -4.24
N PHE A 111 -1.66 6.16 -4.12
CA PHE A 111 -1.42 4.72 -4.22
C PHE A 111 -1.34 4.05 -2.86
N ASN A 112 -2.30 3.17 -2.55
CA ASN A 112 -2.39 2.44 -1.28
C ASN A 112 -2.44 3.34 -0.03
N VAL A 113 -2.95 4.55 -0.16
CA VAL A 113 -3.03 5.57 0.91
C VAL A 113 -4.41 5.65 1.52
N ALA A 114 -5.47 5.56 0.72
CA ALA A 114 -6.86 5.82 1.13
C ALA A 114 -7.33 4.97 2.31
N TYR A 115 -6.76 3.78 2.52
CA TYR A 115 -7.06 2.89 3.65
C TYR A 115 -6.83 3.52 5.03
N PHE A 116 -5.89 4.48 5.10
CA PHE A 116 -5.40 5.06 6.35
C PHE A 116 -6.00 6.45 6.62
N VAL A 117 -6.88 6.89 5.74
CA VAL A 117 -7.47 8.23 5.80
C VAL A 117 -8.80 8.19 6.54
N ALA A 118 -8.84 8.75 7.75
CA ALA A 118 -10.07 8.81 8.55
C ALA A 118 -11.11 9.78 7.95
N GLY A 119 -10.64 10.92 7.44
CA GLY A 119 -11.49 11.94 6.79
C GLY A 119 -11.43 11.80 5.27
N ILE A 120 -12.06 10.77 4.70
CA ILE A 120 -11.92 10.46 3.27
C ILE A 120 -12.51 11.54 2.36
N VAL A 121 -13.64 12.16 2.74
CA VAL A 121 -14.30 13.20 1.93
C VAL A 121 -13.39 14.42 1.74
N PRO A 122 -12.94 15.14 2.80
CA PRO A 122 -12.02 16.26 2.62
C PRO A 122 -10.69 15.87 1.95
N PHE A 123 -10.23 14.62 2.13
CA PHE A 123 -9.06 14.13 1.43
C PHE A 123 -9.26 14.07 -0.09
N VAL A 124 -10.38 13.48 -0.55
CA VAL A 124 -10.75 13.41 -1.97
C VAL A 124 -10.99 14.81 -2.55
N GLU A 125 -11.67 15.69 -1.83
CA GLU A 125 -11.88 17.09 -2.25
C GLU A 125 -10.54 17.79 -2.49
N LYS A 126 -9.56 17.60 -1.59
CA LYS A 126 -8.24 18.19 -1.74
C LYS A 126 -7.47 17.57 -2.93
N LEU A 127 -7.57 16.27 -3.17
CA LEU A 127 -7.01 15.63 -4.38
C LEU A 127 -7.61 16.25 -5.65
N ALA A 128 -8.95 16.34 -5.70
CA ALA A 128 -9.67 16.90 -6.86
C ALA A 128 -9.31 18.37 -7.10
N LYS A 129 -9.16 19.17 -6.03
CA LYS A 129 -8.76 20.58 -6.14
C LYS A 129 -7.32 20.73 -6.66
N ALA A 130 -6.42 19.84 -6.28
CA ALA A 130 -5.02 19.86 -6.69
C ALA A 130 -4.79 19.38 -8.12
N ALA A 131 -5.72 18.60 -8.67
CA ALA A 131 -5.61 18.02 -10.00
C ALA A 131 -6.18 18.94 -11.07
N ARG A 132 -5.37 19.34 -12.05
CA ARG A 132 -5.85 20.10 -13.21
C ARG A 132 -6.59 19.21 -14.21
N ARG A 133 -6.26 17.93 -14.30
CA ARG A 133 -6.82 17.02 -15.30
C ARG A 133 -7.37 15.71 -14.72
N ARG A 134 -6.63 15.04 -13.83
CA ARG A 134 -7.00 13.71 -13.37
C ARG A 134 -6.55 13.41 -11.94
N VAL A 135 -7.42 12.77 -11.18
CA VAL A 135 -7.06 12.08 -9.93
C VAL A 135 -7.05 10.58 -10.21
N ILE A 136 -6.08 9.87 -9.68
CA ILE A 136 -6.00 8.41 -9.77
C ILE A 136 -5.77 7.86 -8.35
N VAL A 137 -6.73 7.09 -7.86
CA VAL A 137 -6.63 6.39 -6.59
C VAL A 137 -6.45 4.90 -6.84
N ASN A 138 -5.41 4.31 -6.25
CA ASN A 138 -5.20 2.87 -6.33
C ASN A 138 -5.45 2.23 -4.97
N GLY A 139 -6.00 1.02 -5.00
CA GLY A 139 -6.19 0.23 -3.82
C GLY A 139 -6.53 -1.22 -4.09
N TRP A 140 -6.31 -2.08 -3.10
CA TRP A 140 -6.68 -3.48 -3.13
C TRP A 140 -8.10 -3.69 -2.64
N SER A 141 -8.90 -4.55 -3.29
CA SER A 141 -10.25 -4.93 -2.84
C SER A 141 -10.29 -5.43 -1.39
N VAL A 142 -9.19 -6.05 -0.96
CA VAL A 142 -8.91 -6.35 0.44
C VAL A 142 -7.64 -5.61 0.79
N PRO A 143 -7.71 -4.53 1.58
CA PRO A 143 -6.53 -3.78 2.02
C PRO A 143 -5.43 -4.69 2.56
N PRO A 144 -4.15 -4.42 2.28
CA PRO A 144 -3.06 -5.29 2.72
C PRO A 144 -3.09 -5.66 4.21
N PRO A 145 -3.43 -4.76 5.14
CA PRO A 145 -3.58 -5.13 6.54
C PRO A 145 -4.72 -6.11 6.82
N ASN A 146 -5.81 -6.05 6.05
CA ASN A 146 -6.96 -6.92 6.23
C ASN A 146 -6.71 -8.34 5.72
N GLN A 147 -5.73 -8.51 4.82
CA GLN A 147 -5.42 -9.81 4.23
C GLN A 147 -4.95 -10.84 5.26
N ASP A 148 -4.41 -10.39 6.38
CA ASP A 148 -3.95 -11.26 7.47
C ASP A 148 -4.98 -11.35 8.62
N ALA A 149 -6.22 -10.84 8.47
CA ALA A 149 -7.20 -10.73 9.54
C ALA A 149 -7.55 -12.09 10.18
N ALA A 150 -7.78 -13.12 9.37
CA ALA A 150 -8.10 -14.46 9.89
C ALA A 150 -6.91 -15.11 10.62
N LEU A 151 -5.67 -14.81 10.20
CA LEU A 151 -4.48 -15.23 10.93
C LEU A 151 -4.43 -14.56 12.33
N PHE A 152 -4.73 -13.25 12.38
CA PHE A 152 -4.76 -12.52 13.64
C PHE A 152 -5.84 -13.04 14.60
N GLU A 153 -7.00 -13.37 14.07
CA GLU A 153 -8.09 -13.95 14.89
C GLU A 153 -7.67 -15.28 15.53
N VAL A 154 -7.01 -16.16 14.75
CA VAL A 154 -6.47 -17.42 15.29
C VAL A 154 -5.34 -17.15 16.30
N ALA A 155 -4.44 -16.22 16.00
CA ALA A 155 -3.26 -15.95 16.82
C ALA A 155 -3.58 -15.26 18.13
N LEU A 156 -4.54 -14.33 18.16
CA LEU A 156 -4.83 -13.46 19.30
C LEU A 156 -6.19 -13.74 19.96
N GLY A 157 -7.06 -14.54 19.31
CA GLY A 157 -8.41 -14.81 19.79
C GLY A 157 -9.39 -13.65 19.63
N GLU A 158 -9.00 -12.58 18.92
CA GLU A 158 -9.80 -11.38 18.72
C GLU A 158 -9.84 -11.01 17.21
N PRO A 159 -11.02 -10.59 16.71
CA PRO A 159 -11.12 -10.11 15.33
C PRO A 159 -10.33 -8.82 15.14
N LEU A 160 -9.71 -8.70 13.98
CA LEU A 160 -9.03 -7.48 13.57
C LEU A 160 -10.05 -6.41 13.15
N ALA A 161 -9.84 -5.17 13.59
CA ALA A 161 -10.57 -4.03 13.01
C ALA A 161 -10.13 -3.83 11.55
N LEU A 162 -11.05 -4.05 10.62
CA LEU A 162 -10.77 -3.95 9.19
C LEU A 162 -10.70 -2.49 8.76
N LEU A 163 -9.81 -2.21 7.81
CA LEU A 163 -9.70 -0.92 7.14
C LEU A 163 -10.62 -0.90 5.92
N PRO A 164 -11.22 0.26 5.59
CA PRO A 164 -11.98 0.42 4.36
C PRO A 164 -11.06 0.31 3.14
N GLY A 165 -11.61 -0.17 2.03
CA GLY A 165 -10.92 -0.31 0.75
C GLY A 165 -11.67 0.36 -0.41
N PRO A 166 -11.31 0.03 -1.66
CA PRO A 166 -12.00 0.52 -2.84
C PRO A 166 -13.51 0.23 -2.85
N MET A 167 -13.93 -0.87 -2.25
CA MET A 167 -15.36 -1.25 -2.20
C MET A 167 -16.19 -0.29 -1.35
N GLU A 168 -15.59 0.32 -0.33
CA GLU A 168 -16.20 1.34 0.51
C GLU A 168 -15.98 2.75 -0.06
N LEU A 169 -14.86 2.98 -0.77
CA LEU A 169 -14.55 4.28 -1.36
C LEU A 169 -15.50 4.65 -2.50
N VAL A 170 -15.78 3.71 -3.42
CA VAL A 170 -16.61 4.00 -4.61
C VAL A 170 -18.01 4.52 -4.25
N PRO A 171 -18.77 3.92 -3.31
CA PRO A 171 -20.04 4.49 -2.86
C PRO A 171 -19.90 5.90 -2.28
N VAL A 172 -18.83 6.20 -1.54
CA VAL A 172 -18.58 7.55 -1.01
C VAL A 172 -18.37 8.55 -2.14
N LEU A 173 -17.63 8.19 -3.19
CA LEU A 173 -17.46 9.04 -4.37
C LEU A 173 -18.80 9.35 -5.04
N TRP A 174 -19.68 8.35 -5.17
CA TRP A 174 -21.04 8.54 -5.70
C TRP A 174 -21.88 9.51 -4.86
N GLU A 175 -21.82 9.40 -3.54
CA GLU A 175 -22.49 10.34 -2.64
C GLU A 175 -21.92 11.77 -2.75
N MET A 176 -20.64 11.90 -3.08
CA MET A 176 -20.00 13.20 -3.39
C MET A 176 -20.34 13.72 -4.80
N GLY A 177 -21.12 12.97 -5.60
CA GLY A 177 -21.44 13.33 -6.98
C GLY A 177 -20.31 13.04 -7.97
N ILE A 178 -19.29 12.28 -7.58
CA ILE A 178 -18.17 11.87 -8.42
C ILE A 178 -18.48 10.49 -9.00
N LEU A 179 -18.48 10.39 -10.32
CA LEU A 179 -18.67 9.13 -11.06
C LEU A 179 -17.29 8.67 -11.59
N PRO A 180 -16.56 7.85 -10.85
CA PRO A 180 -15.24 7.43 -11.28
C PRO A 180 -15.28 6.36 -12.36
N ASP A 181 -14.27 6.35 -13.22
CA ASP A 181 -13.91 5.16 -13.97
C ASP A 181 -13.25 4.15 -13.04
N VAL A 182 -13.71 2.91 -13.03
CA VAL A 182 -13.14 1.86 -12.18
C VAL A 182 -12.53 0.78 -13.07
N ARG A 183 -11.22 0.61 -12.97
CA ARG A 183 -10.48 -0.45 -13.68
C ARG A 183 -9.99 -1.48 -12.67
N VAL A 184 -10.38 -2.73 -12.85
CA VAL A 184 -9.82 -3.85 -12.10
C VAL A 184 -8.59 -4.36 -12.83
N LEU A 185 -7.45 -4.32 -12.16
CA LEU A 185 -6.20 -4.80 -12.73
C LEU A 185 -6.08 -6.31 -12.52
N ASP A 186 -5.88 -7.04 -13.63
CA ASP A 186 -5.71 -8.49 -13.58
C ASP A 186 -4.38 -8.89 -12.92
N GLY A 187 -4.42 -9.90 -12.05
CA GLY A 187 -3.26 -10.53 -11.45
C GLY A 187 -3.36 -10.66 -9.94
N ARG A 188 -2.49 -11.50 -9.42
CA ARG A 188 -2.32 -11.73 -7.98
C ARG A 188 -1.25 -10.79 -7.44
N PHE A 189 -1.37 -10.45 -6.18
CA PHE A 189 -0.30 -9.76 -5.45
C PHE A 189 0.99 -10.61 -5.51
N ALA A 190 1.97 -10.15 -6.29
CA ALA A 190 3.19 -10.91 -6.58
C ALA A 190 4.16 -11.05 -5.38
N LEU A 191 3.83 -10.49 -4.23
CA LEU A 191 4.69 -10.51 -3.03
C LEU A 191 4.44 -11.73 -2.12
N HIS A 192 3.65 -12.70 -2.55
CA HIS A 192 3.52 -13.93 -1.79
C HIS A 192 4.60 -14.92 -2.20
N PRO A 193 5.42 -15.38 -1.25
CA PRO A 193 6.33 -16.49 -1.52
C PRO A 193 5.52 -17.71 -1.97
N PRO A 194 6.16 -18.66 -2.68
CA PRO A 194 5.48 -19.90 -3.03
C PRO A 194 4.91 -20.57 -1.77
N PRO A 195 3.81 -21.31 -1.89
CA PRO A 195 3.21 -22.00 -0.74
C PRO A 195 4.24 -22.91 -0.07
N PRO A 196 4.29 -22.96 1.26
CA PRO A 196 5.14 -23.91 1.98
C PRO A 196 4.78 -25.36 1.64
N THR A 197 5.76 -26.25 1.74
CA THR A 197 5.63 -27.67 1.42
C THR A 197 5.68 -28.58 2.64
N SER A 198 5.76 -28.02 3.82
CA SER A 198 5.74 -28.77 5.09
C SER A 198 4.98 -28.00 6.16
N ARG A 199 4.57 -28.75 7.23
CA ARG A 199 3.93 -28.16 8.40
C ARG A 199 4.81 -27.12 9.09
N GLU A 200 6.11 -27.39 9.16
CA GLU A 200 7.10 -26.49 9.77
C GLU A 200 7.21 -25.17 8.99
N THR A 201 7.39 -25.24 7.67
CA THR A 201 7.48 -24.04 6.82
C THR A 201 6.14 -23.29 6.73
N ALA A 202 5.01 -23.98 6.90
CA ALA A 202 3.68 -23.34 7.02
C ALA A 202 3.58 -22.53 8.31
N LEU A 203 4.01 -23.10 9.45
CA LEU A 203 4.07 -22.38 10.71
C LEU A 203 4.98 -21.15 10.62
N GLU A 204 6.18 -21.30 10.06
CA GLU A 204 7.11 -20.18 9.87
C GLU A 204 6.50 -19.08 8.98
N THR A 205 5.79 -19.47 7.91
CA THR A 205 5.09 -18.52 7.03
C THR A 205 4.03 -17.69 7.79
N ALA A 206 3.25 -18.33 8.64
CA ALA A 206 2.25 -17.65 9.47
C ALA A 206 2.91 -16.74 10.52
N LEU A 207 3.97 -17.20 11.18
CA LEU A 207 4.71 -16.41 12.16
C LEU A 207 5.42 -15.21 11.52
N LEU A 208 5.94 -15.37 10.31
CA LEU A 208 6.55 -14.27 9.56
C LEU A 208 5.51 -13.20 9.18
N ALA A 209 4.30 -13.61 8.79
CA ALA A 209 3.21 -12.67 8.55
C ALA A 209 2.83 -11.90 9.82
N LEU A 210 2.74 -12.59 10.96
CA LEU A 210 2.46 -11.96 12.25
C LEU A 210 3.53 -10.94 12.67
N ARG A 211 4.82 -11.23 12.43
CA ARG A 211 5.94 -10.33 12.76
C ARG A 211 5.96 -9.04 11.96
N ARG A 212 5.28 -8.96 10.81
CA ARG A 212 5.18 -7.70 10.04
C ARG A 212 4.51 -6.57 10.83
N TYR A 213 3.78 -6.93 11.86
CA TYR A 213 3.00 -6.00 12.68
C TYR A 213 3.65 -5.75 14.05
N ASP A 214 4.89 -5.69 14.18
CA ASP A 214 5.87 -5.35 15.24
C ASP A 214 5.34 -4.83 16.61
N ARG A 215 4.18 -5.34 17.08
CA ARG A 215 3.44 -4.84 18.25
C ARG A 215 3.12 -5.90 19.30
N LEU A 216 3.59 -7.10 19.11
CA LEU A 216 3.39 -8.14 20.10
C LEU A 216 4.58 -8.15 21.06
N SER A 217 4.30 -8.07 22.36
CA SER A 217 5.32 -8.37 23.36
C SER A 217 5.83 -9.80 23.15
N PRO A 218 7.05 -10.12 23.63
CA PRO A 218 7.58 -11.48 23.52
C PRO A 218 6.62 -12.55 24.08
N GLU A 219 5.92 -12.25 25.18
CA GLU A 219 4.92 -13.14 25.78
C GLU A 219 3.69 -13.30 24.90
N SER A 220 3.17 -12.21 24.33
CA SER A 220 2.03 -12.25 23.42
C SER A 220 2.37 -12.99 22.14
N PHE A 221 3.60 -12.82 21.63
CA PHE A 221 4.09 -13.57 20.47
C PHE A 221 4.22 -15.06 20.75
N ALA A 222 4.70 -15.45 21.94
CA ALA A 222 4.79 -16.86 22.34
C ALA A 222 3.40 -17.52 22.40
N ARG A 223 2.40 -16.85 23.00
CA ARG A 223 1.01 -17.32 23.01
C ARG A 223 0.41 -17.42 21.60
N ALA A 224 0.63 -16.41 20.78
CA ALA A 224 0.17 -16.39 19.40
C ALA A 224 0.79 -17.53 18.59
N ARG A 225 2.07 -17.85 18.80
CA ARG A 225 2.73 -19.01 18.20
C ARG A 225 2.04 -20.31 18.55
N GLU A 226 1.75 -20.56 19.84
CA GLU A 226 1.05 -21.74 20.29
C GLU A 226 -0.36 -21.84 19.69
N SER A 227 -1.09 -20.73 19.65
CA SER A 227 -2.42 -20.67 19.03
C SER A 227 -2.38 -20.99 17.54
N ILE A 228 -1.38 -20.44 16.80
CA ILE A 228 -1.20 -20.71 15.37
C ILE A 228 -0.83 -22.17 15.15
N GLU A 229 0.08 -22.73 15.95
CA GLU A 229 0.53 -24.12 15.84
C GLU A 229 -0.63 -25.11 16.03
N ASN A 230 -1.52 -24.83 17.02
CA ASN A 230 -2.72 -25.61 17.30
C ASN A 230 -3.83 -25.38 16.25
N GLY A 231 -3.85 -24.21 15.59
CA GLY A 231 -4.83 -23.82 14.58
C GLY A 231 -4.35 -23.96 13.13
N LEU A 232 -3.22 -24.61 12.89
CA LEU A 232 -2.57 -24.62 11.57
C LEU A 232 -3.47 -25.20 10.47
N ASP A 233 -4.23 -26.25 10.79
CA ASP A 233 -5.17 -26.90 9.85
C ASP A 233 -6.35 -25.98 9.45
N ARG A 234 -6.64 -24.95 10.24
CA ARG A 234 -7.64 -23.92 9.95
C ARG A 234 -7.05 -22.81 9.06
N LEU A 235 -5.74 -22.61 9.15
CA LEU A 235 -5.00 -21.56 8.45
C LEU A 235 -4.47 -22.00 7.10
N PHE A 236 -4.36 -23.30 6.87
CA PHE A 236 -3.83 -23.84 5.62
C PHE A 236 -4.70 -24.97 5.08
N ARG A 237 -4.79 -25.02 3.76
CA ARG A 237 -5.37 -26.14 3.01
C ARG A 237 -4.24 -26.89 2.31
N ILE A 238 -4.24 -28.20 2.37
CA ILE A 238 -3.25 -29.03 1.69
C ILE A 238 -3.74 -29.30 0.27
N GLU A 239 -2.94 -28.90 -0.74
CA GLU A 239 -3.17 -29.16 -2.16
C GLU A 239 -1.93 -29.86 -2.73
N GLY A 240 -1.99 -31.19 -2.86
CA GLY A 240 -0.80 -31.99 -3.16
C GLY A 240 0.23 -31.88 -2.03
N GLU A 241 1.43 -31.39 -2.35
CA GLU A 241 2.48 -31.11 -1.35
C GLU A 241 2.43 -29.69 -0.80
N ALA A 242 1.56 -28.82 -1.34
CA ALA A 242 1.52 -27.41 -0.98
C ALA A 242 0.54 -27.13 0.18
N TRP A 243 1.00 -26.36 1.16
CA TRP A 243 0.21 -25.78 2.22
C TRP A 243 -0.26 -24.39 1.79
N VAL A 244 -1.48 -24.32 1.23
CA VAL A 244 -2.04 -23.08 0.70
C VAL A 244 -2.73 -22.31 1.82
N PRO A 245 -2.30 -21.05 2.12
CA PRO A 245 -2.93 -20.24 3.15
C PRO A 245 -4.41 -19.99 2.85
N THR A 246 -5.30 -20.34 3.77
CA THR A 246 -6.75 -20.06 3.68
C THR A 246 -7.09 -18.67 4.19
N TRP A 247 -6.22 -18.08 4.99
CA TRP A 247 -6.39 -16.79 5.63
C TRP A 247 -6.02 -15.61 4.73
N ARG A 248 -5.48 -15.87 3.54
CA ARG A 248 -5.19 -14.85 2.52
C ARG A 248 -6.29 -14.80 1.47
N PRO A 249 -7.20 -13.83 1.51
CA PRO A 249 -8.25 -13.72 0.50
C PRO A 249 -7.66 -13.40 -0.87
N ALA A 250 -8.38 -13.79 -1.92
CA ALA A 250 -8.06 -13.35 -3.28
C ALA A 250 -8.35 -11.84 -3.38
N ALA A 251 -7.31 -11.04 -3.36
CA ALA A 251 -7.41 -9.59 -3.52
C ALA A 251 -7.21 -9.20 -5.00
N ARG A 252 -8.00 -8.23 -5.46
CA ARG A 252 -7.86 -7.57 -6.76
C ARG A 252 -7.42 -6.15 -6.54
N GLU A 253 -6.64 -5.63 -7.45
CA GLU A 253 -6.22 -4.24 -7.43
C GLU A 253 -7.16 -3.39 -8.29
N PHE A 254 -7.51 -2.23 -7.75
CA PHE A 254 -8.41 -1.27 -8.37
C PHE A 254 -7.64 0.00 -8.71
N LEU A 255 -7.91 0.54 -9.88
CA LEU A 255 -7.56 1.88 -10.29
C LEU A 255 -8.87 2.66 -10.47
N ILE A 256 -9.02 3.75 -9.74
CA ILE A 256 -10.22 4.58 -9.62
C ILE A 256 -9.89 6.00 -10.05
#